data_fb73c649657b3eb27e2351e7a801264c
#
_entry.id   fb73c649657b3eb27e2351e7a801264c
#
_cell.length_a   1.000
_cell.length_b   1.000
_cell.length_c   1.000
_cell.angle_alpha   90.00
_cell.angle_beta   90.00
_cell.angle_gamma   90.00
#
_symmetry.space_group_name_H-M   'P 1'
#
loop_
_entity.id
_entity.type
_entity.pdbx_description
1 polymer ?
#
loop_
_entity_poly.entity_id
_entity_poly.type
_entity_poly.pdbx_seq_one_letter_code
_entity_poly.pdbx_strand_id
1 'polypeptide(L)'
;MLTTPWEKFDAYKLGLIDKKGTRIKDKKSETKEEKNALTLLHRLVFNLKRIVNKVPFGKTAFASYAVALLLLKEETRLDENEMDELCEKFYRHLKAEGILDSDMITETIKVPSLEIGHVYRLKRQLHEQNDKSYLPKSPVHIISEHSMIFGLKVYVGFIENERVLVTGDDLY
;
A
#
# COMPACT_ATOMS: atom_id res chain seq x y z
N MET A 1 -5.79 1.36 -14.33
CA MET A 1 -4.69 0.51 -13.78
C MET A 1 -5.14 -0.37 -12.61
N LEU A 2 -5.80 0.14 -11.59
CA LEU A 2 -6.22 -0.68 -10.42
C LEU A 2 -7.21 -1.80 -10.79
N THR A 3 -8.10 -1.57 -11.73
CA THR A 3 -9.10 -2.53 -12.21
C THR A 3 -8.63 -3.41 -13.38
N THR A 4 -7.50 -3.07 -14.00
CA THR A 4 -6.98 -3.77 -15.18
C THR A 4 -6.45 -5.16 -14.81
N PRO A 5 -6.83 -6.27 -15.47
CA PRO A 5 -6.26 -7.59 -15.22
C PRO A 5 -4.74 -7.62 -15.37
N TRP A 6 -4.07 -8.47 -14.59
CA TRP A 6 -2.59 -8.52 -14.57
C TRP A 6 -1.99 -8.81 -15.94
N GLU A 7 -2.63 -9.68 -16.71
CA GLU A 7 -2.19 -10.13 -18.03
C GLU A 7 -2.16 -8.99 -19.08
N LYS A 8 -2.90 -7.92 -18.83
CA LYS A 8 -2.95 -6.75 -19.72
C LYS A 8 -1.81 -5.76 -19.50
N PHE A 9 -1.09 -5.85 -18.37
CA PHE A 9 0.06 -4.98 -18.12
C PHE A 9 1.27 -5.39 -18.96
N ASP A 10 1.99 -4.39 -19.47
CA ASP A 10 3.24 -4.64 -20.20
C ASP A 10 4.30 -5.29 -19.31
N ALA A 11 4.33 -4.94 -18.02
CA ALA A 11 5.19 -5.62 -17.05
C ALA A 11 4.95 -7.14 -16.98
N TYR A 12 3.71 -7.61 -17.13
CA TYR A 12 3.39 -9.02 -17.19
C TYR A 12 3.82 -9.65 -18.53
N LYS A 13 3.49 -9.01 -19.65
CA LYS A 13 3.87 -9.47 -21.00
C LYS A 13 5.39 -9.59 -21.17
N LEU A 14 6.14 -8.67 -20.55
CA LEU A 14 7.61 -8.68 -20.53
C LEU A 14 8.18 -9.66 -19.47
N GLY A 15 7.33 -10.33 -18.69
CA GLY A 15 7.74 -11.29 -17.68
C GLY A 15 8.47 -10.65 -16.48
N LEU A 16 8.17 -9.39 -16.15
CA LEU A 16 8.71 -8.67 -15.00
C LEU A 16 7.92 -8.95 -13.73
N ILE A 17 6.64 -9.30 -13.88
CA ILE A 17 5.74 -9.68 -12.80
C ILE A 17 5.04 -11.00 -13.11
N ASP A 18 4.62 -11.71 -12.08
CA ASP A 18 3.87 -12.95 -12.16
C ASP A 18 2.35 -12.71 -12.28
N LYS A 19 1.56 -13.79 -12.32
CA LYS A 19 0.08 -13.77 -12.36
C LYS A 19 -0.58 -13.08 -11.17
N LYS A 20 0.17 -12.88 -10.07
CA LYS A 20 -0.31 -12.21 -8.87
C LYS A 20 0.19 -10.76 -8.78
N GLY A 21 0.92 -10.27 -9.79
CA GLY A 21 1.50 -8.96 -9.83
C GLY A 21 2.76 -8.82 -8.98
N THR A 22 3.37 -9.94 -8.56
CA THR A 22 4.61 -9.94 -7.78
C THR A 22 5.80 -9.84 -8.71
N ARG A 23 6.78 -9.01 -8.36
CA ARG A 23 8.00 -8.87 -9.16
C ARG A 23 8.82 -10.16 -9.15
N ILE A 24 9.23 -10.59 -10.34
CA ILE A 24 10.16 -11.72 -10.51
C ILE A 24 11.57 -11.24 -10.18
N LYS A 25 12.14 -11.70 -9.05
CA LYS A 25 13.40 -11.19 -8.48
C LYS A 25 14.61 -11.41 -9.38
N ASP A 26 14.64 -12.50 -10.12
CA ASP A 26 15.77 -12.89 -10.96
C ASP A 26 15.81 -12.13 -12.30
N LYS A 27 14.75 -11.39 -12.63
CA LYS A 27 14.68 -10.60 -13.85
C LYS A 27 14.90 -9.12 -13.56
N LYS A 28 16.04 -8.59 -14.03
CA LYS A 28 16.34 -7.15 -14.00
C LYS A 28 15.68 -6.47 -15.19
N SER A 29 15.20 -5.23 -14.98
CA SER A 29 14.71 -4.39 -16.07
C SER A 29 15.90 -3.71 -16.76
N GLU A 30 16.33 -4.24 -17.89
CA GLU A 30 17.53 -3.76 -18.61
C GLU A 30 17.16 -2.83 -19.77
N THR A 31 16.14 -3.18 -20.53
CA THR A 31 15.69 -2.39 -21.67
C THR A 31 14.89 -1.16 -21.25
N LYS A 32 14.81 -0.17 -22.16
CA LYS A 32 13.98 1.03 -21.94
C LYS A 32 12.49 0.68 -21.79
N GLU A 33 12.01 -0.30 -22.55
CA GLU A 33 10.64 -0.78 -22.50
C GLU A 33 10.33 -1.43 -21.15
N GLU A 34 11.22 -2.29 -20.65
CA GLU A 34 11.07 -2.92 -19.34
C GLU A 34 11.09 -1.89 -18.20
N LYS A 35 11.96 -0.89 -18.28
CA LYS A 35 11.99 0.22 -17.29
C LYS A 35 10.71 1.03 -17.32
N ASN A 36 10.16 1.31 -18.50
CA ASN A 36 8.89 2.03 -18.63
C ASN A 36 7.70 1.20 -18.14
N ALA A 37 7.70 -0.10 -18.34
CA ALA A 37 6.66 -1.00 -17.87
C ALA A 37 6.68 -1.20 -16.34
N LEU A 38 7.79 -0.91 -15.66
CA LEU A 38 7.97 -1.10 -14.23
C LEU A 38 8.52 0.16 -13.53
N THR A 39 7.91 1.32 -13.81
CA THR A 39 8.23 2.57 -13.10
C THR A 39 7.83 2.51 -11.63
N LEU A 40 8.30 3.44 -10.80
CA LEU A 40 7.88 3.58 -9.41
C LEU A 40 6.36 3.64 -9.25
N LEU A 41 5.69 4.39 -10.14
CA LEU A 41 4.23 4.46 -10.16
C LEU A 41 3.59 3.09 -10.44
N HIS A 42 4.10 2.34 -11.41
CA HIS A 42 3.59 0.98 -11.69
C HIS A 42 3.77 0.06 -10.48
N ARG A 43 4.93 0.11 -9.81
CA ARG A 43 5.21 -0.69 -8.61
C ARG A 43 4.27 -0.34 -7.46
N LEU A 44 4.03 0.96 -7.24
CA LEU A 44 3.06 1.42 -6.25
C LEU A 44 1.65 0.90 -6.56
N VAL A 45 1.19 1.08 -7.81
CA VAL A 45 -0.13 0.60 -8.26
C VAL A 45 -0.25 -0.92 -8.13
N PHE A 46 0.82 -1.67 -8.43
CA PHE A 46 0.82 -3.13 -8.28
C PHE A 46 0.76 -3.56 -6.81
N ASN A 47 1.55 -2.92 -5.94
CA ASN A 47 1.47 -3.17 -4.51
C ASN A 47 0.08 -2.87 -3.99
N LEU A 48 -0.45 -1.71 -4.34
CA LEU A 48 -1.79 -1.29 -3.97
C LEU A 48 -2.86 -2.27 -4.47
N LYS A 49 -2.81 -2.67 -5.73
CA LYS A 49 -3.75 -3.62 -6.30
C LYS A 49 -3.76 -4.97 -5.58
N ARG A 50 -2.60 -5.44 -5.12
CA ARG A 50 -2.51 -6.66 -4.30
C ARG A 50 -3.19 -6.50 -2.95
N ILE A 51 -3.05 -5.31 -2.33
CA ILE A 51 -3.64 -4.99 -1.03
C ILE A 51 -5.15 -4.75 -1.17
N VAL A 52 -5.57 -3.96 -2.17
CA VAL A 52 -6.94 -3.45 -2.33
C VAL A 52 -7.89 -4.44 -3.03
N ASN A 53 -7.39 -5.40 -3.80
CA ASN A 53 -8.26 -6.41 -4.44
C ASN A 53 -9.19 -7.16 -3.46
N LYS A 54 -9.07 -6.88 -2.17
CA LYS A 54 -9.80 -7.55 -1.09
C LYS A 54 -10.49 -6.59 -0.11
N VAL A 55 -10.45 -5.27 -0.37
CA VAL A 55 -11.03 -4.26 0.52
C VAL A 55 -11.97 -3.35 -0.27
N PRO A 56 -13.24 -3.16 0.16
CA PRO A 56 -14.16 -2.22 -0.49
C PRO A 56 -13.63 -0.78 -0.38
N PHE A 57 -13.82 0.02 -1.44
CA PHE A 57 -13.44 1.43 -1.49
C PHE A 57 -14.07 2.24 -0.35
N GLY A 58 -13.28 3.11 0.30
CA GLY A 58 -13.70 3.98 1.40
C GLY A 58 -12.51 4.54 2.18
N LYS A 59 -12.74 5.05 3.38
CA LYS A 59 -11.71 5.57 4.31
C LYS A 59 -10.53 4.59 4.48
N THR A 60 -10.82 3.32 4.42
CA THR A 60 -9.89 2.18 4.46
C THR A 60 -8.97 2.06 3.25
N ALA A 61 -9.41 2.51 2.06
CA ALA A 61 -8.56 2.52 0.88
C ALA A 61 -7.40 3.51 1.05
N PHE A 62 -7.66 4.66 1.69
CA PHE A 62 -6.63 5.66 1.97
C PHE A 62 -5.54 5.13 2.93
N ALA A 63 -5.94 4.40 3.97
CA ALA A 63 -5.00 3.73 4.88
C ALA A 63 -4.13 2.72 4.13
N SER A 64 -4.73 1.91 3.27
CA SER A 64 -4.00 0.96 2.41
C SER A 64 -3.02 1.66 1.46
N TYR A 65 -3.36 2.86 0.97
CA TYR A 65 -2.46 3.67 0.14
C TYR A 65 -1.25 4.15 0.93
N ALA A 66 -1.45 4.64 2.15
CA ALA A 66 -0.36 5.10 3.01
C ALA A 66 0.61 3.94 3.31
N VAL A 67 0.09 2.77 3.65
CA VAL A 67 0.92 1.57 3.87
C VAL A 67 1.66 1.15 2.61
N ALA A 68 0.99 1.12 1.44
CA ALA A 68 1.63 0.75 0.18
C ALA A 68 2.76 1.70 -0.22
N LEU A 69 2.60 3.01 0.04
CA LEU A 69 3.64 4.02 -0.19
C LEU A 69 4.84 3.81 0.74
N LEU A 70 4.60 3.53 2.01
CA LEU A 70 5.68 3.25 2.96
C LEU A 70 6.47 2.01 2.59
N LEU A 71 5.79 0.93 2.26
CA LEU A 71 6.46 -0.30 1.81
C LEU A 71 7.30 -0.05 0.56
N LEU A 72 6.82 0.80 -0.36
CA LEU A 72 7.59 1.17 -1.52
C LEU A 72 8.82 2.01 -1.14
N LYS A 73 8.68 2.97 -0.21
CA LYS A 73 9.79 3.77 0.31
C LYS A 73 10.85 2.87 0.94
N GLU A 74 10.45 1.91 1.77
CA GLU A 74 11.37 0.94 2.39
C GLU A 74 12.10 0.08 1.34
N GLU A 75 11.37 -0.40 0.32
CA GLU A 75 11.93 -1.26 -0.73
C GLU A 75 12.92 -0.52 -1.64
N THR A 76 12.65 0.76 -1.94
CA THR A 76 13.38 1.51 -2.97
C THR A 76 14.37 2.52 -2.40
N ARG A 77 14.36 2.76 -1.08
CA ARG A 77 15.16 3.79 -0.41
C ARG A 77 14.98 5.19 -1.00
N LEU A 78 13.75 5.53 -1.38
CA LEU A 78 13.41 6.87 -1.87
C LEU A 78 13.73 7.93 -0.80
N ASP A 79 14.28 9.05 -1.23
CA ASP A 79 14.38 10.23 -0.39
C ASP A 79 13.01 10.94 -0.24
N GLU A 80 12.95 11.99 0.60
CA GLU A 80 11.70 12.68 0.88
C GLU A 80 11.14 13.40 -0.36
N ASN A 81 12.01 14.00 -1.18
CA ASN A 81 11.58 14.71 -2.39
C ASN A 81 11.04 13.75 -3.45
N GLU A 82 11.70 12.61 -3.64
CA GLU A 82 11.23 11.55 -4.54
C GLU A 82 9.90 10.96 -4.07
N MET A 83 9.70 10.87 -2.75
CA MET A 83 8.45 10.41 -2.17
C MET A 83 7.32 11.41 -2.41
N ASP A 84 7.55 12.70 -2.19
CA ASP A 84 6.57 13.76 -2.42
C ASP A 84 6.16 13.81 -3.89
N GLU A 85 7.12 13.71 -4.82
CA GLU A 85 6.86 13.66 -6.25
C GLU A 85 6.02 12.42 -6.64
N LEU A 86 6.31 11.28 -6.02
CA LEU A 86 5.54 10.05 -6.21
C LEU A 86 4.12 10.18 -5.67
N CYS A 87 3.95 10.76 -4.48
CA CYS A 87 2.65 11.03 -3.87
C CYS A 87 1.81 11.94 -4.77
N GLU A 88 2.40 13.01 -5.31
CA GLU A 88 1.71 13.92 -6.21
C GLU A 88 1.28 13.25 -7.52
N LYS A 89 2.18 12.48 -8.14
CA LYS A 89 1.89 11.69 -9.35
C LYS A 89 0.77 10.69 -9.10
N PHE A 90 0.81 10.04 -7.95
CA PHE A 90 -0.20 9.06 -7.56
C PHE A 90 -1.55 9.73 -7.31
N TYR A 91 -1.57 10.84 -6.60
CA TYR A 91 -2.78 11.64 -6.38
C TYR A 91 -3.45 12.05 -7.69
N ARG A 92 -2.65 12.60 -8.64
CA ARG A 92 -3.14 12.97 -9.97
C ARG A 92 -3.71 11.77 -10.72
N HIS A 93 -3.07 10.61 -10.58
CA HIS A 93 -3.54 9.36 -11.18
C HIS A 93 -4.90 8.92 -10.60
N LEU A 94 -5.06 8.92 -9.28
CA LEU A 94 -6.32 8.56 -8.62
C LEU A 94 -7.47 9.50 -9.01
N LYS A 95 -7.18 10.80 -9.13
CA LYS A 95 -8.14 11.81 -9.59
C LYS A 95 -8.55 11.59 -11.05
N ALA A 96 -7.60 11.29 -11.92
CA ALA A 96 -7.86 11.02 -13.34
C ALA A 96 -8.67 9.72 -13.56
N GLU A 97 -8.52 8.72 -12.68
CA GLU A 97 -9.29 7.47 -12.71
C GLU A 97 -10.68 7.60 -12.03
N GLY A 98 -11.03 8.78 -11.51
CA GLY A 98 -12.30 9.00 -10.81
C GLY A 98 -12.43 8.22 -9.49
N ILE A 99 -11.31 7.83 -8.89
CA ILE A 99 -11.28 7.05 -7.65
C ILE A 99 -11.35 7.97 -6.42
N LEU A 100 -10.90 9.22 -6.57
CA LEU A 100 -10.98 10.25 -5.54
C LEU A 100 -12.10 11.23 -5.89
N ASP A 101 -13.15 11.21 -5.09
CA ASP A 101 -14.11 12.31 -5.04
C ASP A 101 -13.52 13.48 -4.26
N SER A 102 -13.82 14.71 -4.71
CA SER A 102 -13.35 15.95 -4.09
C SER A 102 -13.69 16.03 -2.59
N ASP A 103 -14.73 15.37 -2.15
CA ASP A 103 -15.22 15.39 -0.78
C ASP A 103 -14.42 14.46 0.16
N MET A 104 -13.73 13.46 -0.38
CA MET A 104 -12.90 12.55 0.43
C MET A 104 -11.63 13.22 0.99
N ILE A 105 -11.23 14.36 0.43
CA ILE A 105 -10.00 15.07 0.81
C ILE A 105 -10.28 16.16 1.85
N THR A 106 -11.48 16.69 1.89
CA THR A 106 -11.88 17.79 2.79
C THR A 106 -12.34 17.31 4.17
N GLU A 107 -12.81 16.09 4.32
CA GLU A 107 -12.98 15.50 5.63
C GLU A 107 -11.62 15.07 6.17
N THR A 108 -11.09 15.82 7.14
CA THR A 108 -9.98 15.36 7.99
C THR A 108 -10.37 13.99 8.54
N ILE A 109 -9.81 12.95 7.96
CA ILE A 109 -10.08 11.57 8.40
C ILE A 109 -9.59 11.47 9.83
N LYS A 110 -10.50 11.51 10.80
CA LYS A 110 -10.19 11.26 12.20
C LYS A 110 -9.90 9.77 12.36
N VAL A 111 -8.71 9.37 11.95
CA VAL A 111 -8.22 8.02 12.22
C VAL A 111 -7.79 7.99 13.68
N PRO A 112 -8.26 7.01 14.47
CA PRO A 112 -7.86 6.88 15.85
C PRO A 112 -6.34 6.77 15.98
N SER A 113 -5.75 7.54 16.89
CA SER A 113 -4.36 7.33 17.28
C SER A 113 -4.26 6.10 18.16
N LEU A 114 -3.24 5.29 17.91
CA LEU A 114 -2.98 4.07 18.68
C LEU A 114 -1.94 4.37 19.77
N GLU A 115 -2.06 3.71 20.90
CA GLU A 115 -1.08 3.79 21.98
C GLU A 115 0.00 2.74 21.81
N ILE A 116 1.27 3.17 21.88
CA ILE A 116 2.43 2.28 21.80
C ILE A 116 2.46 1.36 23.02
N GLY A 117 2.79 0.10 22.81
CA GLY A 117 2.83 -0.93 23.85
C GLY A 117 1.49 -1.61 24.11
N HIS A 118 0.40 -1.18 23.48
CA HIS A 118 -0.92 -1.78 23.62
C HIS A 118 -1.19 -2.86 22.57
N VAL A 119 -2.09 -3.76 22.91
CA VAL A 119 -2.58 -4.81 22.01
C VAL A 119 -3.97 -4.46 21.54
N TYR A 120 -4.12 -4.33 20.24
CA TYR A 120 -5.38 -4.10 19.54
C TYR A 120 -5.80 -5.35 18.78
N ARG A 121 -6.98 -5.32 18.18
CA ARG A 121 -7.47 -6.42 17.33
C ARG A 121 -7.78 -5.91 15.93
N LEU A 122 -7.49 -6.73 14.93
CA LEU A 122 -7.85 -6.41 13.55
C LEU A 122 -9.37 -6.30 13.38
N LYS A 123 -9.84 -5.20 12.79
CA LYS A 123 -11.24 -5.04 12.40
C LYS A 123 -11.61 -5.95 11.24
N ARG A 124 -10.64 -6.18 10.36
CA ARG A 124 -10.81 -6.94 9.11
C ARG A 124 -9.57 -7.78 8.84
N GLN A 125 -9.66 -8.62 7.82
CA GLN A 125 -8.52 -9.37 7.35
C GLN A 125 -7.42 -8.42 6.84
N LEU A 126 -6.20 -8.58 7.36
CA LEU A 126 -5.01 -7.87 6.89
C LEU A 126 -4.27 -8.78 5.90
N HIS A 127 -3.85 -8.20 4.78
CA HIS A 127 -3.09 -8.89 3.76
C HIS A 127 -1.71 -8.26 3.63
N GLU A 128 -0.69 -9.08 3.70
CA GLU A 128 0.71 -8.70 3.52
C GLU A 128 1.17 -8.89 2.07
N GLN A 129 2.29 -8.25 1.71
CA GLN A 129 2.88 -8.37 0.37
C GLN A 129 3.36 -9.79 0.03
N ASN A 130 3.66 -10.60 1.04
CA ASN A 130 4.16 -11.97 0.91
C ASN A 130 3.05 -13.02 0.78
N ASP A 131 1.83 -12.62 0.41
CA ASP A 131 0.62 -13.44 0.36
C ASP A 131 0.14 -13.97 1.74
N LYS A 132 0.80 -13.59 2.86
CA LYS A 132 0.27 -13.87 4.19
C LYS A 132 -0.97 -13.04 4.45
N SER A 133 -1.90 -13.61 5.19
CA SER A 133 -3.09 -12.90 5.63
C SER A 133 -3.44 -13.27 7.07
N TYR A 134 -3.86 -12.25 7.81
CA TYR A 134 -4.28 -12.40 9.19
C TYR A 134 -5.79 -12.20 9.30
N LEU A 135 -6.44 -13.05 10.07
CA LEU A 135 -7.90 -13.03 10.22
C LEU A 135 -8.37 -11.81 11.03
N PRO A 136 -9.63 -11.37 10.86
CA PRO A 136 -10.24 -10.41 11.76
C PRO A 136 -10.14 -10.89 13.22
N LYS A 137 -10.00 -9.94 14.14
CA LYS A 137 -9.78 -10.18 15.59
C LYS A 137 -8.39 -10.71 15.96
N SER A 138 -7.49 -10.98 15.01
CA SER A 138 -6.09 -11.28 15.35
C SER A 138 -5.50 -10.17 16.22
N PRO A 139 -4.77 -10.51 17.29
CA PRO A 139 -4.13 -9.51 18.15
C PRO A 139 -2.95 -8.87 17.44
N VAL A 140 -2.85 -7.55 17.52
CA VAL A 140 -1.76 -6.74 16.97
C VAL A 140 -1.11 -5.99 18.12
N HIS A 141 0.14 -6.26 18.39
CA HIS A 141 0.92 -5.57 19.41
C HIS A 141 1.63 -4.36 18.79
N ILE A 142 1.24 -3.14 19.16
CA ILE A 142 1.81 -1.90 18.60
C ILE A 142 3.12 -1.58 19.29
N ILE A 143 4.19 -1.46 18.52
CA ILE A 143 5.55 -1.24 19.04
C ILE A 143 6.01 0.20 18.87
N SER A 144 5.70 0.82 17.73
CA SER A 144 6.12 2.20 17.47
C SER A 144 5.24 2.88 16.43
N GLU A 145 5.23 4.20 16.44
CA GLU A 145 4.81 4.99 15.29
C GLU A 145 5.90 4.92 14.22
N HIS A 146 5.54 4.66 12.99
CA HIS A 146 6.47 4.55 11.87
C HIS A 146 6.61 5.89 11.15
N SER A 147 5.51 6.38 10.60
CA SER A 147 5.51 7.67 9.90
C SER A 147 4.08 8.18 9.71
N MET A 148 3.98 9.40 9.14
CA MET A 148 2.70 9.99 8.75
C MET A 148 2.68 10.18 7.23
N ILE A 149 1.63 9.65 6.55
CA ILE A 149 1.41 9.83 5.12
C ILE A 149 -0.03 10.27 4.89
N PHE A 150 -0.23 11.31 4.12
CA PHE A 150 -1.55 11.93 3.91
C PHE A 150 -2.31 12.27 5.19
N GLY A 151 -1.59 12.65 6.25
CA GLY A 151 -2.20 12.92 7.56
C GLY A 151 -2.60 11.67 8.36
N LEU A 152 -2.33 10.47 7.84
CA LEU A 152 -2.57 9.20 8.52
C LEU A 152 -1.30 8.73 9.22
N LYS A 153 -1.43 8.42 10.51
CA LYS A 153 -0.37 7.75 11.26
C LYS A 153 -0.32 6.28 10.91
N VAL A 154 0.85 5.81 10.53
CA VAL A 154 1.13 4.39 10.31
C VAL A 154 2.01 3.89 11.45
N TYR A 155 1.67 2.72 11.95
CA TYR A 155 2.32 2.09 13.10
C TYR A 155 2.97 0.78 12.69
N VAL A 156 4.08 0.46 13.36
CA VAL A 156 4.65 -0.89 13.34
C VAL A 156 3.96 -1.70 14.43
N GLY A 157 3.40 -2.80 14.05
CA GLY A 157 2.86 -3.80 14.96
C GLY A 157 3.44 -5.19 14.70
N PHE A 158 3.13 -6.13 15.58
CA PHE A 158 3.44 -7.53 15.42
C PHE A 158 2.19 -8.40 15.58
N ILE A 159 2.05 -9.36 14.68
CA ILE A 159 1.08 -10.46 14.74
C ILE A 159 1.88 -11.75 14.65
N GLU A 160 1.78 -12.64 15.65
CA GLU A 160 2.50 -13.94 15.63
C GLU A 160 4.01 -13.81 15.33
N ASN A 161 4.68 -12.79 15.91
CA ASN A 161 6.08 -12.43 15.68
C ASN A 161 6.43 -11.90 14.27
N GLU A 162 5.45 -11.69 13.42
CA GLU A 162 5.66 -11.07 12.10
C GLU A 162 5.36 -9.57 12.18
N ARG A 163 6.27 -8.77 11.60
CA ARG A 163 6.12 -7.31 11.51
C ARG A 163 5.01 -6.97 10.52
N VAL A 164 4.06 -6.14 10.95
CA VAL A 164 3.00 -5.61 10.11
C VAL A 164 2.95 -4.09 10.18
N LEU A 165 2.48 -3.45 9.11
CA LEU A 165 2.16 -2.02 9.11
C LEU A 165 0.64 -1.86 9.17
N VAL A 166 0.19 -1.04 10.13
CA VAL A 166 -1.24 -0.81 10.39
C VAL A 166 -1.53 0.65 10.66
N THR A 167 -2.77 1.04 10.47
CA THR A 167 -3.30 2.35 10.86
C THR A 167 -4.38 2.18 11.92
N GLY A 168 -4.80 3.27 12.55
CA GLY A 168 -5.92 3.23 13.50
C GLY A 168 -7.25 2.75 12.89
N ASP A 169 -7.39 2.83 11.57
CA ASP A 169 -8.57 2.31 10.86
C ASP A 169 -8.60 0.78 10.78
N ASP A 170 -7.46 0.14 10.86
CA ASP A 170 -7.36 -1.32 10.78
C ASP A 170 -7.72 -2.01 12.08
N LEU A 171 -7.74 -1.27 13.22
CA LEU A 171 -7.74 -1.78 14.58
C LEU A 171 -8.91 -1.24 15.42
N TYR A 172 -9.30 -2.00 16.44
CA TYR A 172 -10.23 -1.60 17.52
C TYR A 172 -9.77 -2.11 18.87
#